data_b797b5d3f23a3fe545781e836ab5632f
#
_entry.id   b797b5d3f23a3fe545781e836ab5632f
#
_cell.length_a   1.000
_cell.length_b   1.000
_cell.length_c   1.000
_cell.angle_alpha   90.00
_cell.angle_beta   90.00
_cell.angle_gamma   90.00
#
_symmetry.space_group_name_H-M   'P 1'
#
loop_
_entity.id
_entity.type
_entity.pdbx_description
1 polymer ?
#
loop_
_entity_poly.entity_id
_entity_poly.type
_entity_poly.pdbx_seq_one_letter_code
_entity_poly.pdbx_strand_id
1 'polypeptide(L)'
;TLSAIAPVVPFEETAWKTSWREQTIRNAEGMGMKEEGEALVADTEALIAEKVSEHPEFSGVKAGFFWIDAGDFSTFYAYLPADPRASYLQDLGFELLDSIKELAGDGSDFSVTLSRENVEALSDIDLMVVYGDEALLEALQKDELMSEIPAIKNGAVVLLDSTSRLAASTTPSILSIPATIDEYLDVLSEACGKINE
;
A
#
# COMPACT_ATOMS: atom_id res chain seq x y z
N THR A 1 7.24 -27.19 14.97
CA THR A 1 7.11 -26.47 13.70
C THR A 1 5.95 -27.06 12.91
N LEU A 2 5.30 -26.25 12.05
CA LEU A 2 4.18 -26.70 11.21
C LEU A 2 4.56 -27.89 10.31
N SER A 3 5.78 -27.87 9.78
CA SER A 3 6.31 -28.95 8.92
C SER A 3 6.40 -30.34 9.60
N ALA A 4 6.29 -30.39 10.93
CA ALA A 4 6.21 -31.67 11.68
C ALA A 4 4.78 -32.25 11.69
N ILE A 5 3.78 -31.46 11.28
CA ILE A 5 2.37 -31.82 11.27
C ILE A 5 1.93 -32.19 9.85
N ALA A 6 2.26 -31.35 8.88
CA ALA A 6 1.88 -31.49 7.47
C ALA A 6 2.89 -30.80 6.54
N PRO A 7 2.89 -31.13 5.24
CA PRO A 7 3.60 -30.32 4.24
C PRO A 7 3.17 -28.85 4.33
N VAL A 8 4.14 -27.94 4.19
CA VAL A 8 3.93 -26.49 4.28
C VAL A 8 4.31 -25.85 2.95
N VAL A 9 3.48 -24.96 2.44
CA VAL A 9 3.79 -24.07 1.31
C VAL A 9 4.34 -22.78 1.90
N PRO A 10 5.67 -22.56 1.91
CA PRO A 10 6.28 -21.38 2.48
C PRO A 10 6.31 -20.23 1.46
N PHE A 11 6.63 -19.03 1.94
CA PHE A 11 7.09 -17.93 1.06
C PHE A 11 8.45 -18.33 0.43
N GLU A 12 8.75 -17.75 -0.74
CA GLU A 12 9.94 -18.16 -1.52
C GLU A 12 11.24 -17.60 -0.96
N GLU A 13 11.30 -16.29 -0.79
CA GLU A 13 12.52 -15.58 -0.41
C GLU A 13 12.45 -15.08 1.03
N THR A 14 11.59 -14.12 1.29
CA THR A 14 11.50 -13.40 2.56
C THR A 14 10.03 -13.21 2.97
N ALA A 15 9.76 -13.30 4.28
CA ALA A 15 8.45 -12.97 4.82
C ALA A 15 8.03 -11.54 4.42
N TRP A 16 6.74 -11.33 4.22
CA TRP A 16 6.11 -10.04 3.87
C TRP A 16 6.35 -9.53 2.44
N LYS A 17 7.11 -10.23 1.59
CA LYS A 17 7.39 -9.85 0.19
C LYS A 17 6.59 -10.63 -0.85
N THR A 18 5.87 -11.67 -0.44
CA THR A 18 5.10 -12.49 -1.39
C THR A 18 3.90 -11.70 -1.89
N SER A 19 3.85 -11.43 -3.19
CA SER A 19 2.72 -10.75 -3.81
C SER A 19 1.45 -11.61 -3.71
N TRP A 20 0.27 -10.98 -3.83
CA TRP A 20 -1.01 -11.69 -3.85
C TRP A 20 -1.08 -12.68 -5.02
N ARG A 21 -0.42 -12.37 -6.14
CA ARG A 21 -0.31 -13.24 -7.33
C ARG A 21 0.45 -14.52 -7.01
N GLU A 22 1.66 -14.37 -6.50
CA GLU A 22 2.52 -15.50 -6.12
C GLU A 22 1.89 -16.33 -5.01
N GLN A 23 1.31 -15.69 -4.00
CA GLN A 23 0.61 -16.39 -2.91
C GLN A 23 -0.52 -17.25 -3.46
N THR A 24 -1.31 -16.72 -4.41
CA THR A 24 -2.42 -17.46 -5.03
C THR A 24 -1.92 -18.66 -5.81
N ILE A 25 -0.93 -18.47 -6.69
CA ILE A 25 -0.37 -19.54 -7.53
C ILE A 25 0.26 -20.62 -6.67
N ARG A 26 1.07 -20.27 -5.67
CA ARG A 26 1.72 -21.24 -4.79
C ARG A 26 0.74 -22.05 -3.97
N ASN A 27 -0.29 -21.41 -3.44
CA ASN A 27 -1.34 -22.11 -2.70
C ASN A 27 -2.10 -23.07 -3.61
N ALA A 28 -2.42 -22.67 -4.83
CA ALA A 28 -3.06 -23.52 -5.83
C ALA A 28 -2.16 -24.71 -6.26
N GLU A 29 -0.87 -24.47 -6.50
CA GLU A 29 0.10 -25.53 -6.79
C GLU A 29 0.19 -26.54 -5.64
N GLY A 30 0.21 -26.08 -4.39
CA GLY A 30 0.21 -26.94 -3.21
C GLY A 30 -1.03 -27.83 -3.10
N MET A 31 -2.13 -27.42 -3.72
CA MET A 31 -3.39 -28.18 -3.82
C MET A 31 -3.52 -29.00 -5.12
N GLY A 32 -2.55 -28.91 -6.03
CA GLY A 32 -2.62 -29.54 -7.36
C GLY A 32 -3.58 -28.85 -8.33
N MET A 33 -3.85 -27.55 -8.12
CA MET A 33 -4.81 -26.71 -8.85
C MET A 33 -4.11 -25.52 -9.51
N LYS A 34 -2.95 -25.72 -10.11
CA LYS A 34 -2.14 -24.62 -10.65
C LYS A 34 -2.86 -23.81 -11.71
N GLU A 35 -3.49 -24.49 -12.67
CA GLU A 35 -4.20 -23.83 -13.79
C GLU A 35 -5.37 -22.98 -13.30
N GLU A 36 -6.10 -23.45 -12.29
CA GLU A 36 -7.19 -22.70 -11.63
C GLU A 36 -6.64 -21.48 -10.87
N GLY A 37 -5.47 -21.62 -10.24
CA GLY A 37 -4.79 -20.52 -9.57
C GLY A 37 -4.35 -19.43 -10.56
N GLU A 38 -3.78 -19.81 -11.68
CA GLU A 38 -3.39 -18.90 -12.76
C GLU A 38 -4.60 -18.18 -13.37
N ALA A 39 -5.70 -18.92 -13.62
CA ALA A 39 -6.95 -18.34 -14.11
C ALA A 39 -7.54 -17.33 -13.10
N LEU A 40 -7.54 -17.67 -11.81
CA LEU A 40 -8.06 -16.79 -10.76
C LEU A 40 -7.23 -15.50 -10.61
N VAL A 41 -5.91 -15.57 -10.80
CA VAL A 41 -5.05 -14.37 -10.86
C VAL A 41 -5.45 -13.50 -12.04
N ALA A 42 -5.59 -14.08 -13.23
CA ALA A 42 -5.96 -13.34 -14.43
C ALA A 42 -7.35 -12.66 -14.30
N ASP A 43 -8.33 -13.36 -13.74
CA ASP A 43 -9.68 -12.81 -13.49
C ASP A 43 -9.62 -11.63 -12.49
N THR A 44 -8.77 -11.73 -11.47
CA THR A 44 -8.62 -10.66 -10.48
C THR A 44 -7.87 -9.45 -11.06
N GLU A 45 -6.86 -9.67 -11.91
CA GLU A 45 -6.20 -8.60 -12.64
C GLU A 45 -7.17 -7.86 -13.58
N ALA A 46 -8.04 -8.61 -14.25
CA ALA A 46 -9.09 -8.01 -15.09
C ALA A 46 -10.08 -7.18 -14.27
N LEU A 47 -10.49 -7.66 -13.09
CA LEU A 47 -11.33 -6.91 -12.16
C LEU A 47 -10.64 -5.61 -11.71
N ILE A 48 -9.37 -5.66 -11.31
CA ILE A 48 -8.61 -4.47 -10.91
C ILE A 48 -8.57 -3.47 -12.07
N ALA A 49 -8.23 -3.92 -13.27
CA ALA A 49 -8.15 -3.05 -14.45
C ALA A 49 -9.51 -2.42 -14.81
N GLU A 50 -10.61 -3.18 -14.72
CA GLU A 50 -11.96 -2.67 -14.92
C GLU A 50 -12.27 -1.55 -13.92
N LYS A 51 -12.08 -1.82 -12.63
CA LYS A 51 -12.38 -0.87 -11.54
C LYS A 51 -11.51 0.39 -11.62
N VAL A 52 -10.22 0.25 -11.85
CA VAL A 52 -9.30 1.39 -12.01
C VAL A 52 -9.66 2.25 -13.22
N SER A 53 -10.20 1.66 -14.30
CA SER A 53 -10.62 2.42 -15.47
C SER A 53 -11.75 3.43 -15.19
N GLU A 54 -12.48 3.26 -14.10
CA GLU A 54 -13.53 4.18 -13.63
C GLU A 54 -12.94 5.39 -12.87
N HIS A 55 -11.62 5.37 -12.55
CA HIS A 55 -10.91 6.36 -11.75
C HIS A 55 -9.73 7.02 -12.52
N PRO A 56 -10.00 7.77 -13.61
CA PRO A 56 -8.94 8.41 -14.40
C PRO A 56 -8.11 9.44 -13.59
N GLU A 57 -8.63 9.92 -12.47
CA GLU A 57 -7.96 10.85 -11.55
C GLU A 57 -6.72 10.26 -10.86
N PHE A 58 -6.54 8.94 -10.84
CA PHE A 58 -5.34 8.31 -10.25
C PHE A 58 -4.11 8.41 -11.16
N SER A 59 -4.34 8.64 -12.45
CA SER A 59 -3.25 8.67 -13.43
C SER A 59 -2.27 9.81 -13.15
N GLY A 60 -1.00 9.47 -12.97
CA GLY A 60 0.08 10.43 -12.69
C GLY A 60 0.15 10.90 -11.24
N VAL A 61 -0.76 10.43 -10.35
CA VAL A 61 -0.72 10.75 -8.92
C VAL A 61 0.37 9.93 -8.24
N LYS A 62 1.31 10.58 -7.57
CA LYS A 62 2.36 9.94 -6.79
C LYS A 62 1.86 9.63 -5.39
N ALA A 63 1.74 8.33 -5.09
CA ALA A 63 1.23 7.86 -3.81
C ALA A 63 2.22 6.96 -3.06
N GLY A 64 2.12 6.96 -1.73
CA GLY A 64 2.90 6.08 -0.88
C GLY A 64 2.12 5.59 0.33
N PHE A 65 2.53 4.43 0.84
CA PHE A 65 1.97 3.84 2.05
C PHE A 65 2.95 3.98 3.21
N PHE A 66 2.47 4.45 4.38
CA PHE A 66 3.33 4.79 5.52
C PHE A 66 2.77 4.25 6.83
N TRP A 67 3.67 4.13 7.80
CA TRP A 67 3.31 3.95 9.20
C TRP A 67 3.95 5.07 10.03
N ILE A 68 3.15 5.79 10.79
CA ILE A 68 3.56 6.94 11.59
C ILE A 68 3.01 6.75 13.01
N ASP A 69 3.88 6.87 14.03
CA ASP A 69 3.46 6.84 15.42
C ASP A 69 2.85 8.18 15.81
N ALA A 70 1.59 8.20 16.25
CA ALA A 70 0.90 9.42 16.67
C ALA A 70 1.56 10.10 17.89
N GLY A 71 2.34 9.37 18.66
CA GLY A 71 3.07 9.88 19.83
C GLY A 71 4.48 10.37 19.57
N ASP A 72 5.08 10.02 18.43
CA ASP A 72 6.46 10.35 18.08
C ASP A 72 6.68 10.44 16.57
N PHE A 73 6.82 11.64 16.06
CA PHE A 73 7.10 11.90 14.64
C PHE A 73 8.60 11.93 14.29
N SER A 74 9.50 11.63 15.23
CA SER A 74 10.94 11.68 14.99
C SER A 74 11.38 10.76 13.85
N THR A 75 10.72 9.62 13.72
CA THR A 75 10.89 8.66 12.64
C THR A 75 9.56 8.06 12.21
N PHE A 76 9.48 7.65 10.94
CA PHE A 76 8.32 6.95 10.39
C PHE A 76 8.76 5.94 9.33
N TYR A 77 7.90 5.00 8.97
CA TYR A 77 8.20 3.99 7.96
C TYR A 77 7.51 4.31 6.65
N ALA A 78 8.26 4.28 5.55
CA ALA A 78 7.73 4.22 4.20
C ALA A 78 7.80 2.76 3.71
N TYR A 79 6.69 2.22 3.21
CA TYR A 79 6.67 0.89 2.61
C TYR A 79 7.19 0.97 1.19
N LEU A 80 8.10 0.06 0.85
CA LEU A 80 8.79 0.00 -0.44
C LEU A 80 8.02 -0.90 -1.44
N PRO A 81 8.32 -0.86 -2.74
CA PRO A 81 7.62 -1.65 -3.75
C PRO A 81 7.58 -3.16 -3.50
N ALA A 82 8.52 -3.70 -2.70
CA ALA A 82 8.52 -5.09 -2.29
C ALA A 82 7.42 -5.43 -1.27
N ASP A 83 6.84 -4.43 -0.60
CA ASP A 83 5.70 -4.63 0.30
C ASP A 83 4.39 -4.71 -0.49
N PRO A 84 3.52 -5.69 -0.22
CA PRO A 84 2.24 -5.85 -0.91
C PRO A 84 1.32 -4.61 -0.86
N ARG A 85 1.39 -3.79 0.19
CA ARG A 85 0.58 -2.56 0.31
C ARG A 85 1.02 -1.49 -0.68
N ALA A 86 2.34 -1.29 -0.80
CA ALA A 86 2.91 -0.33 -1.75
C ALA A 86 2.75 -0.81 -3.19
N SER A 87 2.94 -2.11 -3.47
CA SER A 87 2.72 -2.66 -4.82
C SER A 87 1.25 -2.63 -5.21
N TYR A 88 0.32 -2.75 -4.25
CA TYR A 88 -1.10 -2.67 -4.55
C TYR A 88 -1.53 -1.27 -4.99
N LEU A 89 -0.96 -0.20 -4.43
CA LEU A 89 -1.19 1.16 -4.93
C LEU A 89 -0.78 1.29 -6.41
N GLN A 90 0.30 0.63 -6.83
CA GLN A 90 0.70 0.61 -8.25
C GLN A 90 -0.30 -0.18 -9.10
N ASP A 91 -0.81 -1.33 -8.61
CA ASP A 91 -1.88 -2.10 -9.28
C ASP A 91 -3.14 -1.22 -9.47
N LEU A 92 -3.41 -0.28 -8.54
CA LEU A 92 -4.51 0.68 -8.61
C LEU A 92 -4.22 1.94 -9.46
N GLY A 93 -3.07 2.00 -10.14
CA GLY A 93 -2.75 3.03 -11.13
C GLY A 93 -1.96 4.22 -10.60
N PHE A 94 -1.56 4.22 -9.33
CA PHE A 94 -0.72 5.27 -8.76
C PHE A 94 0.74 5.11 -9.14
N GLU A 95 1.46 6.23 -9.22
CA GLU A 95 2.90 6.23 -9.41
C GLU A 95 3.64 6.23 -8.06
N LEU A 96 4.80 5.58 -8.03
CA LEU A 96 5.69 5.68 -6.88
C LEU A 96 6.55 6.95 -6.99
N LEU A 97 6.83 7.55 -5.83
CA LEU A 97 7.82 8.63 -5.72
C LEU A 97 9.18 8.15 -6.19
N ASP A 98 9.94 9.03 -6.84
CA ASP A 98 11.28 8.69 -7.31
C ASP A 98 12.24 8.44 -6.15
N SER A 99 12.11 9.20 -5.04
CA SER A 99 12.85 8.96 -3.81
C SER A 99 12.60 7.57 -3.21
N ILE A 100 11.35 7.10 -3.22
CA ILE A 100 11.00 5.76 -2.74
C ILE A 100 11.59 4.68 -3.65
N LYS A 101 11.62 4.90 -4.97
CA LYS A 101 12.28 3.99 -5.93
C LYS A 101 13.80 3.90 -5.65
N GLU A 102 14.44 5.05 -5.38
CA GLU A 102 15.87 5.11 -5.04
C GLU A 102 16.18 4.41 -3.72
N LEU A 103 15.34 4.65 -2.69
CA LEU A 103 15.48 4.01 -1.38
C LEU A 103 15.22 2.50 -1.41
N ALA A 104 14.43 2.01 -2.36
CA ALA A 104 14.20 0.58 -2.55
C ALA A 104 15.45 -0.19 -2.99
N GLY A 105 16.44 0.47 -3.58
CA GLY A 105 17.73 -0.10 -3.95
C GLY A 105 17.59 -1.36 -4.80
N ASP A 106 18.09 -2.49 -4.29
CA ASP A 106 18.01 -3.80 -4.96
C ASP A 106 16.67 -4.52 -4.72
N GLY A 107 15.71 -3.88 -4.03
CA GLY A 107 14.40 -4.45 -3.72
C GLY A 107 14.42 -5.50 -2.60
N SER A 108 15.51 -5.60 -1.84
CA SER A 108 15.63 -6.57 -0.75
C SER A 108 14.78 -6.21 0.47
N ASP A 109 14.54 -4.92 0.70
CA ASP A 109 13.78 -4.42 1.84
C ASP A 109 12.32 -4.14 1.46
N PHE A 110 11.40 -4.36 2.41
CA PHE A 110 9.97 -4.07 2.25
C PHE A 110 9.57 -2.70 2.83
N SER A 111 10.42 -2.10 3.66
CA SER A 111 10.21 -0.78 4.24
C SER A 111 11.53 -0.08 4.54
N VAL A 112 11.49 1.23 4.64
CA VAL A 112 12.61 2.06 5.07
C VAL A 112 12.16 2.98 6.21
N THR A 113 13.05 3.20 7.17
CA THR A 113 12.83 4.20 8.22
C THR A 113 13.30 5.56 7.73
N LEU A 114 12.44 6.53 7.73
CA LEU A 114 12.73 7.92 7.43
C LEU A 114 12.75 8.74 8.72
N SER A 115 13.71 9.66 8.82
CA SER A 115 13.70 10.69 9.87
C SER A 115 12.79 11.85 9.44
N ARG A 116 12.07 12.46 10.39
CA ARG A 116 11.30 13.68 10.12
C ARG A 116 12.14 14.84 9.57
N GLU A 117 13.44 14.83 9.76
CA GLU A 117 14.36 15.82 9.19
C GLU A 117 14.55 15.62 7.68
N ASN A 118 14.19 14.46 7.14
CA ASN A 118 14.32 14.10 5.73
C ASN A 118 12.98 14.17 4.98
N VAL A 119 12.03 15.00 5.44
CA VAL A 119 10.72 15.17 4.77
C VAL A 119 10.85 15.67 3.32
N GLU A 120 11.98 16.28 2.96
CA GLU A 120 12.27 16.68 1.57
C GLU A 120 12.22 15.49 0.59
N ALA A 121 12.51 14.27 1.05
CA ALA A 121 12.37 13.06 0.25
C ALA A 121 10.92 12.78 -0.17
N LEU A 122 9.95 13.42 0.47
CA LEU A 122 8.52 13.31 0.17
C LEU A 122 7.94 14.60 -0.46
N SER A 123 8.81 15.48 -0.98
CA SER A 123 8.41 16.78 -1.52
C SER A 123 7.52 16.69 -2.77
N ASP A 124 7.49 15.55 -3.44
CA ASP A 124 6.69 15.30 -4.64
C ASP A 124 5.55 14.29 -4.42
N ILE A 125 5.20 14.02 -3.15
CA ILE A 125 4.08 13.13 -2.84
C ILE A 125 2.74 13.86 -2.95
N ASP A 126 1.84 13.31 -3.75
CA ASP A 126 0.50 13.86 -3.94
C ASP A 126 -0.49 13.27 -2.94
N LEU A 127 -0.36 11.98 -2.60
CA LEU A 127 -1.29 11.24 -1.75
C LEU A 127 -0.55 10.30 -0.80
N MET A 128 -0.94 10.31 0.49
CA MET A 128 -0.45 9.39 1.50
C MET A 128 -1.54 8.44 1.96
N VAL A 129 -1.18 7.18 2.18
CA VAL A 129 -2.01 6.20 2.90
C VAL A 129 -1.32 5.87 4.22
N VAL A 130 -2.02 6.05 5.34
CA VAL A 130 -1.46 5.81 6.67
C VAL A 130 -2.46 5.10 7.57
N TYR A 131 -1.97 4.33 8.52
CA TYR A 131 -2.80 3.84 9.62
C TYR A 131 -2.96 4.95 10.64
N GLY A 132 -4.21 5.32 10.96
CA GLY A 132 -4.53 6.37 11.91
C GLY A 132 -5.94 6.89 11.78
N ASP A 133 -6.18 8.02 12.39
CA ASP A 133 -7.45 8.73 12.44
C ASP A 133 -7.26 10.23 12.20
N GLU A 134 -8.36 11.00 12.23
CA GLU A 134 -8.34 12.45 12.06
C GLU A 134 -7.43 13.18 13.07
N ALA A 135 -7.29 12.64 14.29
CA ALA A 135 -6.41 13.23 15.28
C ALA A 135 -4.93 13.12 14.88
N LEU A 136 -4.55 12.02 14.22
CA LEU A 136 -3.21 11.88 13.65
C LEU A 136 -2.98 12.94 12.54
N LEU A 137 -3.90 13.10 11.61
CA LEU A 137 -3.77 14.09 10.53
C LEU A 137 -3.66 15.51 11.09
N GLU A 138 -4.52 15.87 12.05
CA GLU A 138 -4.45 17.17 12.73
C GLU A 138 -3.10 17.39 13.42
N ALA A 139 -2.53 16.35 14.03
CA ALA A 139 -1.24 16.44 14.70
C ALA A 139 -0.10 16.62 13.69
N LEU A 140 -0.13 15.88 12.57
CA LEU A 140 0.83 16.02 11.48
C LEU A 140 0.78 17.42 10.83
N GLN A 141 -0.41 17.97 10.62
CA GLN A 141 -0.59 19.31 10.06
C GLN A 141 -0.15 20.43 11.02
N LYS A 142 -0.07 20.16 12.32
CA LYS A 142 0.45 21.10 13.34
C LYS A 142 1.95 20.97 13.59
N ASP A 143 2.57 19.87 13.14
CA ASP A 143 4.02 19.68 13.25
C ASP A 143 4.75 20.50 12.19
N GLU A 144 5.80 21.21 12.58
CA GLU A 144 6.51 22.18 11.74
C GLU A 144 7.14 21.57 10.49
N LEU A 145 7.63 20.31 10.59
CA LEU A 145 8.28 19.63 9.46
C LEU A 145 7.30 18.75 8.69
N MET A 146 6.46 17.99 9.39
CA MET A 146 5.51 17.08 8.72
C MET A 146 4.49 17.85 7.87
N SER A 147 4.11 19.06 8.29
CA SER A 147 3.20 19.92 7.52
C SER A 147 3.78 20.47 6.21
N GLU A 148 5.08 20.35 5.99
CA GLU A 148 5.69 20.70 4.71
C GLU A 148 5.50 19.62 3.63
N ILE A 149 5.13 18.38 4.01
CA ILE A 149 4.81 17.30 3.08
C ILE A 149 3.51 17.66 2.34
N PRO A 150 3.51 17.74 0.99
CA PRO A 150 2.36 18.24 0.23
C PRO A 150 1.06 17.49 0.53
N ALA A 151 1.08 16.17 0.57
CA ALA A 151 -0.09 15.36 0.90
C ALA A 151 -0.68 15.69 2.29
N ILE A 152 0.16 15.88 3.31
CA ILE A 152 -0.28 16.25 4.67
C ILE A 152 -0.84 17.67 4.68
N LYS A 153 -0.13 18.61 4.05
CA LYS A 153 -0.53 20.01 3.96
C LYS A 153 -1.91 20.19 3.35
N ASN A 154 -2.18 19.47 2.27
CA ASN A 154 -3.45 19.53 1.53
C ASN A 154 -4.54 18.63 2.13
N GLY A 155 -4.19 17.76 3.08
CA GLY A 155 -5.11 16.76 3.62
C GLY A 155 -5.40 15.61 2.65
N ALA A 156 -4.57 15.42 1.61
CA ALA A 156 -4.64 14.31 0.66
C ALA A 156 -4.08 13.02 1.31
N VAL A 157 -4.70 12.63 2.42
CA VAL A 157 -4.28 11.51 3.27
C VAL A 157 -5.45 10.56 3.47
N VAL A 158 -5.27 9.31 3.10
CA VAL A 158 -6.19 8.22 3.44
C VAL A 158 -5.84 7.71 4.83
N LEU A 159 -6.76 7.87 5.77
CA LEU A 159 -6.62 7.43 7.15
C LEU A 159 -7.30 6.07 7.31
N LEU A 160 -6.52 5.06 7.69
CA LEU A 160 -7.00 3.70 7.87
C LEU A 160 -7.04 3.34 9.34
N ASP A 161 -8.24 3.19 9.91
CA ASP A 161 -8.37 2.57 11.24
C ASP A 161 -7.76 1.16 11.18
N SER A 162 -6.67 0.94 11.91
CA SER A 162 -5.92 -0.32 11.93
C SER A 162 -6.75 -1.55 12.35
N THR A 163 -7.92 -1.34 12.94
CA THR A 163 -8.86 -2.40 13.32
C THR A 163 -9.94 -2.65 12.28
N SER A 164 -10.00 -1.84 11.23
CA SER A 164 -11.02 -1.94 10.18
C SER A 164 -10.75 -3.08 9.20
N ARG A 165 -11.82 -3.53 8.53
CA ARG A 165 -11.72 -4.50 7.44
C ARG A 165 -10.91 -3.94 6.27
N LEU A 166 -11.10 -2.66 5.96
CA LEU A 166 -10.39 -2.00 4.88
C LEU A 166 -8.89 -1.99 5.14
N ALA A 167 -8.45 -1.55 6.33
CA ALA A 167 -7.03 -1.56 6.70
C ALA A 167 -6.39 -2.96 6.58
N ALA A 168 -7.11 -4.00 7.03
CA ALA A 168 -6.64 -5.39 6.89
C ALA A 168 -6.50 -5.83 5.42
N SER A 169 -7.34 -5.31 4.52
CA SER A 169 -7.36 -5.66 3.10
C SER A 169 -6.33 -4.91 2.25
N THR A 170 -5.72 -3.85 2.77
CA THR A 170 -4.63 -3.15 2.06
C THR A 170 -3.36 -3.99 1.92
N THR A 171 -3.22 -5.06 2.72
CA THR A 171 -2.35 -6.19 2.40
C THR A 171 -3.16 -7.14 1.52
N PRO A 172 -3.09 -7.02 0.17
CA PRO A 172 -4.05 -7.62 -0.73
C PRO A 172 -3.93 -9.13 -0.78
N SER A 173 -5.05 -9.78 -0.98
CA SER A 173 -5.16 -11.22 -1.24
C SER A 173 -6.23 -11.47 -2.29
N ILE A 174 -6.20 -12.65 -2.88
CA ILE A 174 -7.19 -13.07 -3.86
C ILE A 174 -8.65 -13.02 -3.35
N LEU A 175 -8.85 -13.03 -2.04
CA LEU A 175 -10.17 -12.94 -1.43
C LEU A 175 -10.53 -11.51 -0.99
N SER A 176 -9.54 -10.74 -0.52
CA SER A 176 -9.80 -9.38 -0.04
C SER A 176 -10.01 -8.39 -1.19
N ILE A 177 -9.28 -8.53 -2.30
CA ILE A 177 -9.40 -7.64 -3.45
C ILE A 177 -10.86 -7.51 -3.91
N PRO A 178 -11.55 -8.58 -4.35
CA PRO A 178 -12.92 -8.44 -4.83
C PRO A 178 -13.93 -8.00 -3.75
N ALA A 179 -13.57 -8.19 -2.48
CA ALA A 179 -14.44 -7.84 -1.36
C ALA A 179 -14.35 -6.37 -0.92
N THR A 180 -13.25 -5.66 -1.25
CA THR A 180 -12.97 -4.32 -0.70
C THR A 180 -12.43 -3.33 -1.72
N ILE A 181 -12.25 -3.71 -2.98
CA ILE A 181 -11.66 -2.83 -3.99
C ILE A 181 -12.48 -1.55 -4.17
N ASP A 182 -13.80 -1.65 -4.27
CA ASP A 182 -14.66 -0.47 -4.43
C ASP A 182 -14.52 0.49 -3.24
N GLU A 183 -14.57 -0.03 -2.00
CA GLU A 183 -14.39 0.76 -0.79
C GLU A 183 -13.01 1.44 -0.73
N TYR A 184 -11.96 0.75 -1.20
CA TYR A 184 -10.61 1.31 -1.21
C TYR A 184 -10.45 2.39 -2.29
N LEU A 185 -11.00 2.16 -3.49
CA LEU A 185 -10.99 3.16 -4.56
C LEU A 185 -11.77 4.42 -4.18
N ASP A 186 -12.91 4.28 -3.49
CA ASP A 186 -13.71 5.41 -3.01
C ASP A 186 -12.89 6.32 -2.07
N VAL A 187 -12.22 5.77 -1.06
CA VAL A 187 -11.42 6.59 -0.13
C VAL A 187 -10.15 7.17 -0.77
N LEU A 188 -9.57 6.48 -1.75
CA LEU A 188 -8.45 7.01 -2.54
C LEU A 188 -8.91 8.17 -3.44
N SER A 189 -10.06 8.03 -4.09
CA SER A 189 -10.65 9.08 -4.94
C SER A 189 -11.02 10.33 -4.13
N GLU A 190 -11.60 10.16 -2.93
CA GLU A 190 -11.86 11.27 -2.01
C GLU A 190 -10.56 12.02 -1.64
N ALA A 191 -9.49 11.29 -1.35
CA ALA A 191 -8.20 11.89 -1.04
C ALA A 191 -7.57 12.58 -2.26
N CYS A 192 -7.70 12.01 -3.47
CA CYS A 192 -7.26 12.66 -4.71
C CYS A 192 -7.94 14.01 -4.94
N GLY A 193 -9.21 14.16 -4.55
CA GLY A 193 -9.93 15.44 -4.62
C GLY A 193 -9.28 16.58 -3.85
N LYS A 194 -8.42 16.29 -2.88
CA LYS A 194 -7.74 17.28 -2.01
C LYS A 194 -6.34 17.68 -2.49
N ILE A 195 -5.80 17.04 -3.54
CA ILE A 195 -4.40 17.25 -3.98
C ILE A 195 -4.11 18.71 -4.37
N ASN A 196 -5.09 19.44 -4.89
CA ASN A 196 -4.92 20.80 -5.42
C ASN A 196 -5.72 21.86 -4.65
N GLU A 197 -6.20 21.54 -3.44
CA GLU A 197 -6.86 22.52 -2.57
C GLU A 197 -5.83 23.30 -1.73
#